data_6a9f98ee7c69e5c925904d2e25648a5c
#
_entry.id   6a9f98ee7c69e5c925904d2e25648a5c
#
_cell.length_a   1.000
_cell.length_b   1.000
_cell.length_c   1.000
_cell.angle_alpha   90.00
_cell.angle_beta   90.00
_cell.angle_gamma   90.00
#
_symmetry.space_group_name_H-M   'P 1'
#
loop_
_entity.id
_entity.type
_entity.pdbx_description
1 polymer ?
#
loop_
_entity_poly.entity_id
_entity_poly.type
_entity_poly.pdbx_seq_one_letter_code
_entity_poly.pdbx_strand_id
1 'polypeptide(L)'
;MSEEKKEFVKHEAPRPEFPKRAIITGGMPYGNKKLHFGHIGGVFVFADVYARFLRDRLGDENVIFVSGTDCYGSPIAESYRKLVAEQGFKGTIHDFVEENHKAQKKTLDDYMISLNIFGASGLGRTAEIHNKVSDWFIRTLYKNGHLHRISTKQFYDEKAGCFLNGRQVIGKCPVDGCQSEKAYADECDLGHQYMPENLINPKSTLTGDTPIMKDVENWYFDLPAYNKLLKEYVAKISRQKNVRQLVSSTISEFLADPVVHIKNELLDSYNAVKDQLPEHEFIEEKKKPSFTIKFKELDEMNKATEILSANGIRYRTGKTLVPFRLTGNIEWGVPAPVLEGEDPLTIWVWPESLWAPISFTQAALEQQGRNPDEWKDFWCSKDANVYQFIGADNIYFYGVAEMAMFMGLKEGENTIDPPEGEMQLPILCANNHILFLDKKASSSGAIKPPMAADLLDFYTPEQLRMHFLGLGLGQRSVSFMPKPYNP
;
A
#
# COMPACT_ATOMS: atom_id res chain seq x y z
N MET A 1 -12.73 6.60 67.66
CA MET A 1 -12.23 6.02 66.39
C MET A 1 -12.38 7.10 65.34
N SER A 2 -11.30 7.78 64.98
CA SER A 2 -11.27 8.82 63.97
C SER A 2 -11.16 8.16 62.60
N GLU A 3 -12.13 8.37 61.72
CA GLU A 3 -12.07 8.00 60.31
C GLU A 3 -11.01 8.88 59.60
N GLU A 4 -9.88 8.30 59.23
CA GLU A 4 -8.93 8.90 58.32
C GLU A 4 -9.58 9.05 56.93
N LYS A 5 -9.89 10.30 56.56
CA LYS A 5 -10.26 10.65 55.21
C LYS A 5 -9.03 10.43 54.33
N LYS A 6 -9.06 9.36 53.50
CA LYS A 6 -8.08 9.19 52.40
C LYS A 6 -8.22 10.36 51.44
N GLU A 7 -7.26 11.25 51.45
CA GLU A 7 -7.10 12.26 50.41
C GLU A 7 -6.86 11.57 49.06
N PHE A 8 -7.78 11.77 48.14
CA PHE A 8 -7.61 11.37 46.73
C PHE A 8 -6.55 12.30 46.10
N VAL A 9 -5.32 11.85 46.01
CA VAL A 9 -4.29 12.52 45.22
C VAL A 9 -4.70 12.35 43.76
N LYS A 10 -5.19 13.42 43.13
CA LYS A 10 -5.36 13.49 41.69
C LYS A 10 -3.98 13.37 41.04
N HIS A 11 -3.63 12.19 40.55
CA HIS A 11 -2.53 12.06 39.61
C HIS A 11 -2.96 12.77 38.32
N GLU A 12 -2.52 14.01 38.13
CA GLU A 12 -2.63 14.67 36.83
C GLU A 12 -1.79 13.86 35.84
N ALA A 13 -2.48 13.22 34.90
CA ALA A 13 -1.78 12.60 33.77
C ALA A 13 -1.01 13.69 33.02
N PRO A 14 0.26 13.49 32.65
CA PRO A 14 1.02 14.48 31.89
C PRO A 14 0.24 14.87 30.64
N ARG A 15 0.16 16.16 30.37
CA ARG A 15 -0.50 16.65 29.15
C ARG A 15 0.22 16.10 27.92
N PRO A 16 -0.50 15.73 26.86
CA PRO A 16 0.13 15.30 25.63
C PRO A 16 1.05 16.43 25.09
N GLU A 17 2.26 16.07 24.73
CA GLU A 17 3.15 16.96 23.98
C GLU A 17 2.73 16.96 22.51
N PHE A 18 2.61 18.14 21.92
CA PHE A 18 2.30 18.33 20.51
C PHE A 18 3.57 18.73 19.75
N PRO A 19 3.72 18.31 18.48
CA PRO A 19 4.79 18.83 17.62
C PRO A 19 4.57 20.33 17.35
N LYS A 20 5.58 21.01 16.85
CA LYS A 20 5.41 22.40 16.38
C LYS A 20 4.71 22.48 15.02
N ARG A 21 4.89 21.45 14.19
CA ARG A 21 4.31 21.36 12.84
C ARG A 21 3.77 19.97 12.59
N ALA A 22 2.82 19.84 11.69
CA ALA A 22 2.27 18.56 11.31
C ALA A 22 1.90 18.47 9.82
N ILE A 23 2.18 17.34 9.25
CA ILE A 23 1.56 16.88 8.00
C ILE A 23 0.49 15.84 8.34
N ILE A 24 -0.67 15.98 7.72
CA ILE A 24 -1.69 14.95 7.70
C ILE A 24 -1.80 14.44 6.26
N THR A 25 -1.77 13.13 6.07
CA THR A 25 -2.03 12.55 4.75
C THR A 25 -3.24 11.65 4.77
N GLY A 26 -4.04 11.68 3.72
CA GLY A 26 -5.06 10.66 3.44
C GLY A 26 -4.56 9.71 2.36
N GLY A 27 -4.78 8.41 2.53
CA GLY A 27 -4.41 7.41 1.51
C GLY A 27 -5.02 7.77 0.15
N MET A 28 -4.22 7.66 -0.90
CA MET A 28 -4.58 8.09 -2.25
C MET A 28 -5.56 7.11 -2.91
N PRO A 29 -6.72 7.58 -3.40
CA PRO A 29 -7.60 6.74 -4.20
C PRO A 29 -7.11 6.64 -5.65
N TYR A 30 -7.31 5.49 -6.28
CA TYR A 30 -7.04 5.31 -7.71
C TYR A 30 -7.91 6.19 -8.61
N GLY A 31 -7.31 6.74 -9.66
CA GLY A 31 -7.94 7.62 -10.65
C GLY A 31 -8.88 6.94 -11.65
N ASN A 32 -9.35 5.73 -11.38
CA ASN A 32 -10.25 4.99 -12.29
C ASN A 32 -11.71 4.98 -11.87
N LYS A 33 -12.07 5.63 -10.77
CA LYS A 33 -13.43 5.58 -10.22
C LYS A 33 -13.70 6.67 -9.19
N LYS A 34 -14.99 6.90 -8.95
CA LYS A 34 -15.47 7.77 -7.86
C LYS A 34 -15.20 7.16 -6.49
N LEU A 35 -15.26 7.97 -5.43
CA LEU A 35 -15.09 7.52 -4.06
C LEU A 35 -16.36 6.80 -3.56
N HIS A 36 -16.18 5.64 -2.94
CA HIS A 36 -17.23 5.01 -2.14
C HIS A 36 -17.09 5.40 -0.66
N PHE A 37 -18.09 5.07 0.15
CA PHE A 37 -18.13 5.45 1.56
C PHE A 37 -16.91 4.94 2.38
N GLY A 38 -16.29 3.83 1.96
CA GLY A 38 -15.09 3.29 2.61
C GLY A 38 -13.89 4.22 2.54
N HIS A 39 -13.71 4.96 1.44
CA HIS A 39 -12.66 5.99 1.34
C HIS A 39 -12.97 7.16 2.28
N ILE A 40 -14.20 7.68 2.23
CA ILE A 40 -14.60 8.84 3.03
C ILE A 40 -14.59 8.49 4.51
N GLY A 41 -15.36 7.48 4.92
CA GLY A 41 -15.55 7.12 6.31
C GLY A 41 -14.38 6.34 6.91
N GLY A 42 -13.60 5.61 6.11
CA GLY A 42 -12.45 4.83 6.59
C GLY A 42 -11.17 5.64 6.73
N VAL A 43 -11.00 6.68 5.92
CA VAL A 43 -9.74 7.45 5.84
C VAL A 43 -9.99 8.95 6.03
N PHE A 44 -10.70 9.61 5.08
CA PHE A 44 -10.71 11.07 4.99
C PHE A 44 -11.37 11.77 6.15
N VAL A 45 -12.47 11.24 6.69
CA VAL A 45 -13.16 11.86 7.83
C VAL A 45 -12.28 11.83 9.08
N PHE A 46 -11.56 10.75 9.32
CA PHE A 46 -10.64 10.66 10.46
C PHE A 46 -9.44 11.60 10.30
N ALA A 47 -8.85 11.65 9.09
CA ALA A 47 -7.75 12.55 8.78
C ALA A 47 -8.17 14.03 8.94
N ASP A 48 -9.36 14.40 8.43
CA ASP A 48 -9.88 15.76 8.52
C ASP A 48 -10.15 16.22 9.96
N VAL A 49 -10.77 15.36 10.77
CA VAL A 49 -11.00 15.71 12.18
C VAL A 49 -9.68 15.92 12.91
N TYR A 50 -8.68 15.08 12.63
CA TYR A 50 -7.38 15.22 13.26
C TYR A 50 -6.62 16.46 12.74
N ALA A 51 -6.72 16.78 11.46
CA ALA A 51 -6.15 18.01 10.89
C ALA A 51 -6.75 19.26 11.53
N ARG A 52 -8.09 19.33 11.66
CA ARG A 52 -8.78 20.43 12.33
C ARG A 52 -8.38 20.54 13.81
N PHE A 53 -8.30 19.42 14.51
CA PHE A 53 -7.85 19.38 15.89
C PHE A 53 -6.42 19.94 16.07
N LEU A 54 -5.50 19.57 15.17
CA LEU A 54 -4.13 20.09 15.23
C LEU A 54 -4.04 21.57 14.84
N ARG A 55 -4.81 22.03 13.85
CA ARG A 55 -4.86 23.45 13.47
C ARG A 55 -5.32 24.33 14.63
N ASP A 56 -6.32 23.87 15.40
CA ASP A 56 -6.78 24.55 16.61
C ASP A 56 -5.68 24.67 17.69
N ARG A 57 -4.68 23.80 17.68
CA ARG A 57 -3.61 23.77 18.69
C ARG A 57 -2.31 24.40 18.23
N LEU A 58 -1.98 24.29 16.96
CA LEU A 58 -0.69 24.65 16.40
C LEU A 58 -0.75 25.92 15.52
N GLY A 59 -1.95 26.32 15.10
CA GLY A 59 -2.17 27.32 14.05
C GLY A 59 -2.24 26.69 12.66
N ASP A 60 -3.05 27.31 11.78
CA ASP A 60 -3.32 26.81 10.42
C ASP A 60 -2.04 26.72 9.57
N GLU A 61 -1.11 27.65 9.74
CA GLU A 61 0.16 27.74 9.01
C GLU A 61 1.11 26.56 9.34
N ASN A 62 0.92 25.92 10.49
CA ASN A 62 1.76 24.84 10.98
C ASN A 62 1.18 23.44 10.69
N VAL A 63 0.01 23.34 10.05
CA VAL A 63 -0.62 22.07 9.75
C VAL A 63 -1.03 22.01 8.29
N ILE A 64 -0.42 21.11 7.54
CA ILE A 64 -0.73 20.88 6.11
C ILE A 64 -1.40 19.52 5.96
N PHE A 65 -2.62 19.51 5.40
CA PHE A 65 -3.36 18.30 5.11
C PHE A 65 -3.38 18.06 3.60
N VAL A 66 -2.77 16.95 3.16
CA VAL A 66 -2.62 16.60 1.76
C VAL A 66 -3.16 15.21 1.45
N SER A 67 -3.66 15.05 0.26
CA SER A 67 -3.92 13.79 -0.41
C SER A 67 -3.98 14.03 -1.92
N GLY A 68 -4.26 13.01 -2.70
CA GLY A 68 -4.40 13.16 -4.14
C GLY A 68 -4.89 11.90 -4.80
N THR A 69 -5.20 12.03 -6.08
CA THR A 69 -5.51 10.90 -6.95
C THR A 69 -4.24 10.18 -7.35
N ASP A 70 -4.19 8.87 -7.11
CA ASP A 70 -3.22 7.98 -7.72
C ASP A 70 -3.60 7.79 -9.19
N CYS A 71 -2.77 8.34 -10.09
CA CYS A 71 -3.08 8.46 -11.52
C CYS A 71 -2.59 7.28 -12.35
N TYR A 72 -1.82 6.36 -11.76
CA TYR A 72 -1.10 5.34 -12.49
C TYR A 72 -1.53 3.92 -12.11
N GLY A 73 -0.96 2.94 -12.80
CA GLY A 73 -1.18 1.54 -12.51
C GLY A 73 -2.15 0.81 -13.46
N SER A 74 -2.00 -0.50 -13.46
CA SER A 74 -2.75 -1.41 -14.32
C SER A 74 -4.29 -1.35 -14.15
N PRO A 75 -4.85 -1.12 -12.95
CA PRO A 75 -6.31 -1.00 -12.82
C PRO A 75 -6.87 0.20 -13.57
N ILE A 76 -6.11 1.29 -13.69
CA ILE A 76 -6.52 2.49 -14.43
C ILE A 76 -6.48 2.22 -15.93
N ALA A 77 -5.37 1.70 -16.43
CA ALA A 77 -5.21 1.35 -17.85
C ALA A 77 -6.30 0.37 -18.30
N GLU A 78 -6.62 -0.65 -17.50
CA GLU A 78 -7.66 -1.61 -17.82
C GLU A 78 -9.06 -1.01 -17.77
N SER A 79 -9.35 -0.14 -16.80
CA SER A 79 -10.63 0.57 -16.72
C SER A 79 -10.84 1.51 -17.91
N TYR A 80 -9.78 2.24 -18.30
CA TYR A 80 -9.79 3.09 -19.49
C TYR A 80 -10.04 2.27 -20.77
N ARG A 81 -9.29 1.16 -20.96
CA ARG A 81 -9.45 0.28 -22.11
C ARG A 81 -10.90 -0.24 -22.23
N LYS A 82 -11.50 -0.68 -21.12
CA LYS A 82 -12.91 -1.10 -21.10
C LYS A 82 -13.87 0.03 -21.44
N LEU A 83 -13.66 1.20 -20.89
CA LEU A 83 -14.50 2.36 -21.15
C LEU A 83 -14.49 2.74 -22.65
N VAL A 84 -13.30 2.71 -23.28
CA VAL A 84 -13.17 2.93 -24.72
C VAL A 84 -13.89 1.84 -25.53
N ALA A 85 -13.66 0.57 -25.18
CA ALA A 85 -14.19 -0.56 -25.93
C ALA A 85 -15.74 -0.73 -25.78
N GLU A 86 -16.26 -0.55 -24.55
CA GLU A 86 -17.65 -0.85 -24.23
C GLU A 86 -18.57 0.37 -24.35
N GLN A 87 -18.04 1.57 -24.10
CA GLN A 87 -18.86 2.80 -24.05
C GLN A 87 -18.43 3.87 -25.09
N GLY A 88 -17.38 3.57 -25.87
CA GLY A 88 -16.94 4.45 -26.94
C GLY A 88 -16.35 5.78 -26.46
N PHE A 89 -15.71 5.80 -25.28
CA PHE A 89 -15.03 6.99 -24.76
C PHE A 89 -14.01 7.52 -25.78
N LYS A 90 -14.01 8.83 -26.01
CA LYS A 90 -13.19 9.49 -27.04
C LYS A 90 -11.97 10.22 -26.48
N GLY A 91 -11.90 10.39 -25.16
CA GLY A 91 -10.77 11.04 -24.50
C GLY A 91 -9.55 10.12 -24.39
N THR A 92 -8.44 10.68 -24.00
CA THR A 92 -7.22 9.97 -23.66
C THR A 92 -7.31 9.34 -22.28
N ILE A 93 -6.33 8.50 -21.89
CA ILE A 93 -6.24 8.00 -20.51
C ILE A 93 -6.05 9.14 -19.51
N HIS A 94 -5.36 10.21 -19.91
CA HIS A 94 -5.20 11.43 -19.12
C HIS A 94 -6.54 12.09 -18.85
N ASP A 95 -7.39 12.27 -19.88
CA ASP A 95 -8.73 12.84 -19.73
C ASP A 95 -9.61 11.99 -18.81
N PHE A 96 -9.54 10.66 -18.95
CA PHE A 96 -10.26 9.73 -18.08
C PHE A 96 -9.87 9.87 -16.60
N VAL A 97 -8.58 9.97 -16.32
CA VAL A 97 -8.07 10.16 -14.95
C VAL A 97 -8.45 11.54 -14.43
N GLU A 98 -8.38 12.57 -15.26
CA GLU A 98 -8.75 13.95 -14.89
C GLU A 98 -10.22 14.08 -14.53
N GLU A 99 -11.13 13.42 -15.28
CA GLU A 99 -12.56 13.38 -14.95
C GLU A 99 -12.82 12.73 -13.59
N ASN A 100 -12.14 11.60 -13.31
CA ASN A 100 -12.25 10.93 -12.02
C ASN A 100 -11.66 11.76 -10.88
N HIS A 101 -10.51 12.41 -11.11
CA HIS A 101 -9.90 13.32 -10.14
C HIS A 101 -10.86 14.46 -9.74
N LYS A 102 -11.48 15.12 -10.73
CA LYS A 102 -12.47 16.17 -10.48
C LYS A 102 -13.66 15.66 -9.68
N ALA A 103 -14.15 14.46 -10.00
CA ALA A 103 -15.28 13.86 -9.29
C ALA A 103 -14.90 13.45 -7.85
N GLN A 104 -13.68 12.95 -7.63
CA GLN A 104 -13.16 12.62 -6.30
C GLN A 104 -13.01 13.89 -5.45
N LYS A 105 -12.38 14.94 -6.02
CA LYS A 105 -12.23 16.23 -5.33
C LYS A 105 -13.58 16.80 -4.94
N LYS A 106 -14.53 16.83 -5.87
CA LYS A 106 -15.90 17.32 -5.57
C LYS A 106 -16.52 16.53 -4.40
N THR A 107 -16.40 15.20 -4.39
CA THR A 107 -16.93 14.40 -3.29
C THR A 107 -16.29 14.75 -1.95
N LEU A 108 -14.97 14.99 -1.92
CA LEU A 108 -14.28 15.42 -0.71
C LEU A 108 -14.74 16.79 -0.23
N ASP A 109 -14.92 17.74 -1.16
CA ASP A 109 -15.46 19.08 -0.86
C ASP A 109 -16.90 18.99 -0.31
N ASP A 110 -17.76 18.17 -0.92
CA ASP A 110 -19.14 17.94 -0.49
C ASP A 110 -19.21 17.32 0.93
N TYR A 111 -18.22 16.51 1.32
CA TYR A 111 -18.04 15.99 2.68
C TYR A 111 -17.29 16.93 3.62
N MET A 112 -17.01 18.17 3.20
CA MET A 112 -16.30 19.19 3.97
C MET A 112 -14.91 18.74 4.47
N ILE A 113 -14.19 17.96 3.67
CA ILE A 113 -12.81 17.56 3.98
C ILE A 113 -11.87 18.72 3.70
N SER A 114 -11.18 19.20 4.74
CA SER A 114 -10.41 20.46 4.73
C SER A 114 -8.97 20.30 4.22
N LEU A 115 -8.78 19.63 3.10
CA LEU A 115 -7.47 19.47 2.46
C LEU A 115 -6.88 20.84 2.07
N ASN A 116 -5.57 21.03 2.31
CA ASN A 116 -4.83 22.15 1.72
C ASN A 116 -4.65 21.92 0.20
N ILE A 117 -4.45 20.66 -0.20
CA ILE A 117 -4.43 20.27 -1.60
C ILE A 117 -4.99 18.84 -1.75
N PHE A 118 -5.81 18.63 -2.77
CA PHE A 118 -6.07 17.33 -3.35
C PHE A 118 -5.35 17.28 -4.69
N GLY A 119 -4.12 16.76 -4.67
CA GLY A 119 -3.25 16.69 -5.84
C GLY A 119 -3.57 15.51 -6.74
N ALA A 120 -2.71 15.29 -7.71
CA ALA A 120 -2.79 14.13 -8.60
C ALA A 120 -1.38 13.77 -9.06
N SER A 121 -0.96 12.50 -8.92
CA SER A 121 0.40 12.08 -9.23
C SER A 121 0.75 12.25 -10.73
N GLY A 122 -0.27 12.25 -11.62
CA GLY A 122 -0.10 12.36 -13.07
C GLY A 122 -0.75 13.57 -13.74
N LEU A 123 -1.23 14.57 -13.00
CA LEU A 123 -1.94 15.72 -13.57
C LEU A 123 -1.34 17.06 -13.13
N GLY A 124 -1.20 17.97 -14.08
CA GLY A 124 -0.87 19.37 -13.84
C GLY A 124 0.41 19.62 -13.05
N ARG A 125 0.43 20.70 -12.25
CA ARG A 125 1.62 21.12 -11.50
C ARG A 125 2.10 20.09 -10.49
N THR A 126 1.18 19.36 -9.87
CA THR A 126 1.53 18.30 -8.90
C THR A 126 2.31 17.15 -9.56
N ALA A 127 2.00 16.79 -10.80
CA ALA A 127 2.75 15.78 -11.55
C ALA A 127 4.18 16.24 -11.87
N GLU A 128 4.37 17.52 -12.23
CA GLU A 128 5.71 18.06 -12.51
C GLU A 128 6.60 18.00 -11.25
N ILE A 129 6.05 18.35 -10.09
CA ILE A 129 6.75 18.26 -8.81
C ILE A 129 7.02 16.80 -8.48
N HIS A 130 6.00 15.94 -8.66
CA HIS A 130 6.10 14.52 -8.33
C HIS A 130 7.16 13.78 -9.17
N ASN A 131 7.28 14.11 -10.45
CA ASN A 131 8.35 13.57 -11.30
C ASN A 131 9.75 13.93 -10.76
N LYS A 132 9.94 15.17 -10.29
CA LYS A 132 11.22 15.63 -9.73
C LYS A 132 11.52 14.95 -8.37
N VAL A 133 10.52 14.84 -7.51
CA VAL A 133 10.65 14.15 -6.21
C VAL A 133 10.96 12.68 -6.43
N SER A 134 10.30 12.04 -7.39
CA SER A 134 10.52 10.63 -7.72
C SER A 134 11.93 10.38 -8.28
N ASP A 135 12.41 11.25 -9.17
CA ASP A 135 13.80 11.18 -9.68
C ASP A 135 14.81 11.31 -8.53
N TRP A 136 14.64 12.32 -7.68
CA TRP A 136 15.49 12.54 -6.51
C TRP A 136 15.47 11.34 -5.56
N PHE A 137 14.29 10.80 -5.26
CA PHE A 137 14.10 9.71 -4.32
C PHE A 137 14.83 8.44 -4.78
N ILE A 138 14.63 8.03 -6.03
CA ILE A 138 15.26 6.84 -6.59
C ILE A 138 16.77 7.02 -6.72
N ARG A 139 17.25 8.18 -7.21
CA ARG A 139 18.70 8.44 -7.30
C ARG A 139 19.37 8.43 -5.93
N THR A 140 18.69 8.92 -4.89
CA THR A 140 19.21 8.91 -3.53
C THR A 140 19.35 7.47 -3.01
N LEU A 141 18.33 6.64 -3.16
CA LEU A 141 18.40 5.22 -2.78
C LEU A 141 19.47 4.46 -3.56
N TYR A 142 19.62 4.75 -4.86
CA TYR A 142 20.67 4.15 -5.69
C TYR A 142 22.07 4.57 -5.21
N LYS A 143 22.30 5.87 -5.02
CA LYS A 143 23.57 6.42 -4.53
C LYS A 143 23.96 5.79 -3.17
N ASN A 144 22.99 5.56 -2.32
CA ASN A 144 23.20 4.97 -0.99
C ASN A 144 23.36 3.44 -1.02
N GLY A 145 23.29 2.81 -2.20
CA GLY A 145 23.56 1.38 -2.40
C GLY A 145 22.40 0.45 -2.03
N HIS A 146 21.17 0.95 -2.00
CA HIS A 146 19.99 0.18 -1.60
C HIS A 146 19.21 -0.43 -2.77
N LEU A 147 19.63 -0.17 -4.01
CA LEU A 147 18.94 -0.67 -5.20
C LEU A 147 19.77 -1.73 -5.93
N HIS A 148 19.08 -2.79 -6.35
CA HIS A 148 19.66 -3.88 -7.13
C HIS A 148 18.83 -4.14 -8.40
N ARG A 149 19.51 -4.48 -9.51
CA ARG A 149 18.83 -4.98 -10.70
C ARG A 149 18.53 -6.47 -10.50
N ILE A 150 17.29 -6.85 -10.75
CA ILE A 150 16.86 -8.25 -10.71
C ILE A 150 16.17 -8.57 -12.03
N SER A 151 16.62 -9.64 -12.67
CA SER A 151 15.97 -10.21 -13.85
C SER A 151 14.85 -11.14 -13.43
N THR A 152 13.66 -10.91 -13.97
CA THR A 152 12.48 -11.75 -13.74
C THR A 152 11.79 -12.04 -15.07
N LYS A 153 10.94 -13.07 -15.11
CA LYS A 153 10.14 -13.38 -16.29
C LYS A 153 8.81 -12.66 -16.24
N GLN A 154 8.41 -12.07 -17.38
CA GLN A 154 7.12 -11.39 -17.52
C GLN A 154 6.46 -11.80 -18.84
N PHE A 155 5.14 -11.87 -18.85
CA PHE A 155 4.38 -12.12 -20.07
C PHE A 155 4.53 -10.95 -21.05
N TYR A 156 4.74 -11.28 -22.32
CA TYR A 156 4.86 -10.35 -23.45
C TYR A 156 3.90 -10.75 -24.55
N ASP A 157 3.11 -9.79 -25.02
CA ASP A 157 2.21 -9.97 -26.15
C ASP A 157 2.94 -9.51 -27.42
N GLU A 158 3.33 -10.46 -28.28
CA GLU A 158 4.08 -10.15 -29.51
C GLU A 158 3.25 -9.32 -30.50
N LYS A 159 1.93 -9.54 -30.53
CA LYS A 159 1.02 -8.83 -31.44
C LYS A 159 0.72 -7.41 -30.97
N ALA A 160 0.57 -7.21 -29.67
CA ALA A 160 0.46 -5.87 -29.09
C ALA A 160 1.82 -5.16 -28.97
N GLY A 161 2.93 -5.91 -29.03
CA GLY A 161 4.29 -5.36 -28.92
C GLY A 161 4.65 -4.86 -27.52
N CYS A 162 3.99 -5.35 -26.44
CA CYS A 162 4.18 -4.84 -25.09
C CYS A 162 4.21 -5.93 -24.03
N PHE A 163 4.82 -5.63 -22.88
CA PHE A 163 4.73 -6.43 -21.68
C PHE A 163 3.34 -6.33 -21.08
N LEU A 164 2.85 -7.46 -20.57
CA LEU A 164 1.54 -7.56 -19.95
C LEU A 164 1.69 -7.48 -18.43
N ASN A 165 0.84 -6.67 -17.80
CA ASN A 165 0.70 -6.69 -16.34
C ASN A 165 -0.19 -7.86 -15.88
N GLY A 166 -0.22 -8.13 -14.57
CA GLY A 166 -0.89 -9.28 -14.01
C GLY A 166 -2.33 -9.49 -14.48
N ARG A 167 -3.13 -8.41 -14.60
CA ARG A 167 -4.55 -8.47 -15.00
C ARG A 167 -4.77 -8.47 -16.52
N GLN A 168 -3.74 -8.22 -17.29
CA GLN A 168 -3.78 -8.32 -18.76
C GLN A 168 -3.53 -9.76 -19.26
N VAL A 169 -3.27 -10.69 -18.36
CA VAL A 169 -3.19 -12.13 -18.69
C VAL A 169 -4.28 -12.87 -17.94
N ILE A 170 -5.05 -13.68 -18.66
CA ILE A 170 -6.08 -14.53 -18.09
C ILE A 170 -5.77 -15.97 -18.48
N GLY A 171 -5.91 -16.87 -17.52
CA GLY A 171 -5.71 -18.29 -17.73
C GLY A 171 -6.47 -19.12 -16.70
N LYS A 172 -6.08 -20.37 -16.55
CA LYS A 172 -6.63 -21.27 -15.54
C LYS A 172 -5.66 -21.39 -14.37
N CYS A 173 -6.19 -21.36 -13.15
CA CYS A 173 -5.40 -21.52 -11.94
C CYS A 173 -4.65 -22.88 -11.95
N PRO A 174 -3.33 -22.89 -11.64
CA PRO A 174 -2.55 -24.13 -11.62
C PRO A 174 -2.81 -24.98 -10.37
N VAL A 175 -3.53 -24.45 -9.38
CA VAL A 175 -3.86 -25.20 -8.16
C VAL A 175 -4.96 -26.20 -8.45
N ASP A 176 -4.67 -27.50 -8.27
CA ASP A 176 -5.62 -28.59 -8.54
C ASP A 176 -6.89 -28.43 -7.68
N GLY A 177 -8.03 -28.71 -8.32
CA GLY A 177 -9.33 -28.59 -7.67
C GLY A 177 -9.78 -27.15 -7.45
N CYS A 178 -9.03 -26.15 -7.92
CA CYS A 178 -9.44 -24.76 -7.87
C CYS A 178 -10.68 -24.55 -8.74
N GLN A 179 -11.73 -23.97 -8.16
CA GLN A 179 -12.98 -23.62 -8.83
C GLN A 179 -12.99 -22.17 -9.37
N SER A 180 -11.82 -21.53 -9.43
CA SER A 180 -11.70 -20.18 -9.96
C SER A 180 -12.02 -20.16 -11.46
N GLU A 181 -12.91 -19.27 -11.84
CA GLU A 181 -13.24 -19.01 -13.25
C GLU A 181 -12.23 -18.07 -13.91
N LYS A 182 -11.44 -17.34 -13.10
CA LYS A 182 -10.46 -16.35 -13.57
C LYS A 182 -9.17 -16.45 -12.77
N ALA A 183 -8.12 -16.82 -13.46
CA ALA A 183 -6.76 -16.75 -12.95
C ALA A 183 -5.97 -15.72 -13.78
N TYR A 184 -5.21 -14.89 -13.08
CA TYR A 184 -4.34 -13.86 -13.67
C TYR A 184 -2.91 -14.35 -13.70
N ALA A 185 -1.96 -13.49 -14.04
CA ALA A 185 -0.56 -13.89 -14.19
C ALA A 185 0.03 -14.56 -12.93
N ASP A 186 -0.33 -14.08 -11.74
CA ASP A 186 0.29 -14.45 -10.46
C ASP A 186 -0.70 -14.80 -9.34
N GLU A 187 -2.01 -14.58 -9.58
CA GLU A 187 -3.06 -14.91 -8.62
C GLU A 187 -4.37 -15.28 -9.30
N CYS A 188 -5.24 -16.03 -8.64
CA CYS A 188 -6.60 -16.23 -9.07
C CYS A 188 -7.60 -15.44 -8.20
N ASP A 189 -8.85 -15.32 -8.65
CA ASP A 189 -9.92 -14.61 -7.94
C ASP A 189 -10.31 -15.23 -6.59
N LEU A 190 -9.88 -16.47 -6.31
CA LEU A 190 -9.99 -17.12 -5.00
C LEU A 190 -8.75 -16.94 -4.11
N GLY A 191 -7.77 -16.15 -4.56
CA GLY A 191 -6.59 -15.78 -3.78
C GLY A 191 -5.45 -16.79 -3.75
N HIS A 192 -5.44 -17.79 -4.65
CA HIS A 192 -4.26 -18.64 -4.82
C HIS A 192 -3.18 -17.85 -5.54
N GLN A 193 -1.99 -17.84 -4.98
CA GLN A 193 -0.79 -17.23 -5.58
C GLN A 193 0.08 -18.32 -6.21
N TYR A 194 0.72 -18.01 -7.33
CA TYR A 194 1.59 -18.90 -8.10
C TYR A 194 2.55 -18.07 -8.95
N MET A 195 3.60 -18.70 -9.44
CA MET A 195 4.51 -18.06 -10.39
C MET A 195 3.84 -17.90 -11.75
N PRO A 196 4.08 -16.79 -12.47
CA PRO A 196 3.46 -16.50 -13.76
C PRO A 196 3.59 -17.65 -14.77
N GLU A 197 4.72 -18.34 -14.82
CA GLU A 197 5.00 -19.47 -15.69
C GLU A 197 4.13 -20.70 -15.41
N ASN A 198 3.51 -20.76 -14.24
CA ASN A 198 2.62 -21.88 -13.85
C ASN A 198 1.17 -21.67 -14.30
N LEU A 199 0.82 -20.47 -14.79
CA LEU A 199 -0.54 -20.18 -15.27
C LEU A 199 -0.88 -21.08 -16.46
N ILE A 200 -1.99 -21.80 -16.37
CA ILE A 200 -2.42 -22.75 -17.40
C ILE A 200 -3.17 -22.01 -18.51
N ASN A 201 -2.76 -22.25 -19.77
CA ASN A 201 -3.36 -21.66 -20.96
C ASN A 201 -3.49 -20.12 -20.90
N PRO A 202 -2.40 -19.38 -20.66
CA PRO A 202 -2.44 -17.93 -20.60
C PRO A 202 -2.93 -17.31 -21.91
N LYS A 203 -3.76 -16.29 -21.80
CA LYS A 203 -4.26 -15.47 -22.91
C LYS A 203 -4.09 -14.00 -22.58
N SER A 204 -3.60 -13.23 -23.55
CA SER A 204 -3.59 -11.77 -23.46
C SER A 204 -5.01 -11.23 -23.53
N THR A 205 -5.38 -10.32 -22.62
CA THR A 205 -6.66 -9.61 -22.70
C THR A 205 -6.66 -8.52 -23.76
N LEU A 206 -5.48 -8.16 -24.30
CA LEU A 206 -5.35 -7.15 -25.35
C LEU A 206 -5.65 -7.71 -26.74
N THR A 207 -5.11 -8.90 -27.04
CA THR A 207 -5.17 -9.49 -28.38
C THR A 207 -5.92 -10.81 -28.44
N GLY A 208 -6.10 -11.49 -27.31
CA GLY A 208 -6.62 -12.85 -27.22
C GLY A 208 -5.58 -13.94 -27.54
N ASP A 209 -4.38 -13.56 -27.97
CA ASP A 209 -3.32 -14.48 -28.34
C ASP A 209 -2.62 -15.05 -27.08
N THR A 210 -1.88 -16.14 -27.24
CA THR A 210 -1.07 -16.71 -26.16
C THR A 210 0.22 -15.89 -26.04
N PRO A 211 0.44 -15.21 -24.88
CA PRO A 211 1.66 -14.43 -24.68
C PRO A 211 2.86 -15.37 -24.45
N ILE A 212 4.05 -14.86 -24.74
CA ILE A 212 5.33 -15.52 -24.44
C ILE A 212 5.93 -14.98 -23.15
N MET A 213 6.85 -15.71 -22.54
CA MET A 213 7.65 -15.23 -21.41
C MET A 213 8.93 -14.58 -21.92
N LYS A 214 9.20 -13.35 -21.48
CA LYS A 214 10.49 -12.66 -21.72
C LYS A 214 11.13 -12.27 -20.41
N ASP A 215 12.45 -12.30 -20.38
CA ASP A 215 13.21 -11.77 -19.25
C ASP A 215 13.13 -10.25 -19.26
N VAL A 216 12.90 -9.66 -18.10
CA VAL A 216 12.87 -8.23 -17.85
C VAL A 216 13.74 -7.90 -16.65
N GLU A 217 14.50 -6.84 -16.76
CA GLU A 217 15.30 -6.32 -15.66
C GLU A 217 14.64 -5.07 -15.09
N ASN A 218 14.49 -5.06 -13.76
CA ASN A 218 13.94 -3.95 -13.04
C ASN A 218 14.78 -3.63 -11.80
N TRP A 219 14.63 -2.42 -11.30
CA TRP A 219 15.24 -2.00 -10.05
C TRP A 219 14.37 -2.41 -8.87
N TYR A 220 15.01 -3.00 -7.87
CA TYR A 220 14.40 -3.42 -6.61
C TYR A 220 15.14 -2.79 -5.45
N PHE A 221 14.39 -2.37 -4.46
CA PHE A 221 14.92 -1.97 -3.16
C PHE A 221 15.18 -3.23 -2.31
N ASP A 222 16.34 -3.32 -1.68
CA ASP A 222 16.72 -4.46 -0.84
C ASP A 222 16.01 -4.40 0.52
N LEU A 223 14.71 -4.64 0.48
CA LEU A 223 13.87 -4.63 1.68
C LEU A 223 14.28 -5.69 2.72
N PRO A 224 14.72 -6.92 2.36
CA PRO A 224 15.19 -7.91 3.32
C PRO A 224 16.35 -7.43 4.20
N ALA A 225 17.26 -6.59 3.70
CA ALA A 225 18.37 -6.02 4.47
C ALA A 225 17.89 -5.17 5.67
N TYR A 226 16.64 -4.68 5.63
CA TYR A 226 16.04 -3.87 6.69
C TYR A 226 15.32 -4.66 7.78
N ASN A 227 15.32 -6.00 7.73
CA ASN A 227 14.58 -6.84 8.68
C ASN A 227 14.90 -6.51 10.15
N LYS A 228 16.17 -6.35 10.49
CA LYS A 228 16.61 -6.00 11.85
C LYS A 228 16.09 -4.63 12.27
N LEU A 229 16.29 -3.61 11.43
CA LEU A 229 15.85 -2.24 11.73
C LEU A 229 14.33 -2.16 11.85
N LEU A 230 13.58 -2.86 10.99
CA LEU A 230 12.13 -2.92 11.08
C LEU A 230 11.65 -3.64 12.35
N LYS A 231 12.35 -4.69 12.83
CA LYS A 231 12.07 -5.29 14.13
C LYS A 231 12.29 -4.31 15.29
N GLU A 232 13.36 -3.52 15.24
CA GLU A 232 13.62 -2.45 16.22
C GLU A 232 12.56 -1.35 16.14
N TYR A 233 12.17 -0.93 14.94
CA TYR A 233 11.08 0.02 14.71
C TYR A 233 9.76 -0.46 15.32
N VAL A 234 9.35 -1.70 15.03
CA VAL A 234 8.13 -2.30 15.61
C VAL A 234 8.20 -2.35 17.13
N ALA A 235 9.35 -2.74 17.70
CA ALA A 235 9.54 -2.76 19.15
C ALA A 235 9.40 -1.35 19.77
N LYS A 236 9.85 -0.31 19.06
CA LYS A 236 9.67 1.10 19.47
C LYS A 236 8.21 1.51 19.44
N ILE A 237 7.52 1.34 18.29
CA ILE A 237 6.14 1.80 18.13
C ILE A 237 5.13 1.00 18.94
N SER A 238 5.38 -0.27 19.23
CA SER A 238 4.49 -1.12 20.07
C SER A 238 4.39 -0.61 21.52
N ARG A 239 5.35 0.19 21.98
CA ARG A 239 5.35 0.81 23.31
C ARG A 239 4.64 2.16 23.34
N GLN A 240 4.32 2.71 22.18
CA GLN A 240 3.71 4.03 22.05
C GLN A 240 2.18 3.90 22.18
N LYS A 241 1.58 4.70 23.09
CA LYS A 241 0.13 4.67 23.33
C LYS A 241 -0.70 5.24 22.18
N ASN A 242 -0.09 6.05 21.31
CA ASN A 242 -0.71 6.69 20.13
C ASN A 242 -0.65 5.84 18.87
N VAL A 243 0.03 4.70 18.89
CA VAL A 243 0.06 3.75 17.77
C VAL A 243 -0.88 2.58 18.06
N ARG A 244 -1.74 2.25 17.11
CA ARG A 244 -2.68 1.14 17.26
C ARG A 244 -1.96 -0.20 17.15
N GLN A 245 -2.35 -1.17 17.98
CA GLN A 245 -1.80 -2.52 17.95
C GLN A 245 -1.92 -3.18 16.55
N LEU A 246 -2.98 -2.86 15.80
CA LEU A 246 -3.16 -3.32 14.42
C LEU A 246 -1.93 -3.03 13.55
N VAL A 247 -1.32 -1.84 13.69
CA VAL A 247 -0.14 -1.45 12.91
C VAL A 247 1.04 -2.33 13.25
N SER A 248 1.43 -2.37 14.53
CA SER A 248 2.60 -3.14 14.97
C SER A 248 2.46 -4.64 14.75
N SER A 249 1.26 -5.22 14.99
CA SER A 249 1.03 -6.65 14.75
C SER A 249 1.09 -7.01 13.27
N THR A 250 0.50 -6.18 12.40
CA THR A 250 0.53 -6.44 10.95
C THR A 250 1.95 -6.33 10.39
N ILE A 251 2.72 -5.31 10.80
CA ILE A 251 4.14 -5.20 10.38
C ILE A 251 4.91 -6.44 10.83
N SER A 252 4.73 -6.87 12.10
CA SER A 252 5.42 -8.06 12.66
C SER A 252 5.18 -9.32 11.84
N GLU A 253 4.01 -9.50 11.23
CA GLU A 253 3.72 -10.66 10.39
C GLU A 253 4.65 -10.77 9.18
N PHE A 254 5.12 -9.63 8.62
CA PHE A 254 6.04 -9.60 7.48
C PHE A 254 7.50 -9.74 7.88
N LEU A 255 7.81 -9.58 9.17
CA LEU A 255 9.18 -9.70 9.70
C LEU A 255 9.50 -11.11 10.22
N ALA A 256 8.59 -12.04 10.03
CA ALA A 256 8.81 -13.45 10.38
C ALA A 256 9.92 -14.06 9.52
N ASP A 257 10.59 -15.05 10.08
CA ASP A 257 11.58 -15.81 9.33
C ASP A 257 10.92 -16.54 8.14
N PRO A 258 11.68 -16.83 7.09
CA PRO A 258 11.14 -17.52 5.92
C PRO A 258 10.58 -18.89 6.27
N VAL A 259 9.31 -19.14 5.96
CA VAL A 259 8.65 -20.42 6.26
C VAL A 259 7.84 -20.95 5.06
N VAL A 260 7.79 -22.26 4.98
CA VAL A 260 6.95 -22.98 4.01
C VAL A 260 5.99 -23.90 4.78
N HIS A 261 4.72 -23.79 4.47
CA HIS A 261 3.65 -24.63 5.05
C HIS A 261 3.25 -25.71 4.06
N ILE A 262 3.31 -26.97 4.48
CA ILE A 262 2.97 -28.12 3.66
C ILE A 262 1.86 -28.89 4.37
N LYS A 263 0.83 -29.34 3.64
CA LYS A 263 -0.26 -30.12 4.22
C LYS A 263 0.25 -31.46 4.78
N ASN A 264 -0.32 -31.90 5.92
CA ASN A 264 0.07 -33.13 6.58
C ASN A 264 -0.11 -34.38 5.67
N GLU A 265 -1.05 -34.35 4.73
CA GLU A 265 -1.25 -35.40 3.74
C GLU A 265 -0.05 -35.61 2.80
N LEU A 266 0.85 -34.63 2.68
CA LEU A 266 2.05 -34.68 1.84
C LEU A 266 3.33 -35.00 2.64
N LEU A 267 3.19 -35.41 3.91
CA LEU A 267 4.35 -35.66 4.78
C LEU A 267 5.28 -36.75 4.23
N ASP A 268 4.74 -37.84 3.65
CA ASP A 268 5.53 -38.91 3.05
C ASP A 268 6.29 -38.41 1.82
N SER A 269 5.66 -37.59 0.98
CA SER A 269 6.30 -36.96 -0.18
C SER A 269 7.43 -36.01 0.26
N TYR A 270 7.19 -35.22 1.30
CA TYR A 270 8.23 -34.36 1.90
C TYR A 270 9.38 -35.19 2.44
N ASN A 271 9.12 -36.27 3.19
CA ASN A 271 10.16 -37.14 3.74
C ASN A 271 11.06 -37.78 2.66
N ALA A 272 10.52 -38.00 1.45
CA ALA A 272 11.28 -38.51 0.32
C ALA A 272 12.31 -37.52 -0.25
N VAL A 273 12.11 -36.21 -0.03
CA VAL A 273 12.95 -35.16 -0.59
C VAL A 273 13.64 -34.27 0.44
N LYS A 274 13.32 -34.41 1.72
CA LYS A 274 13.80 -33.52 2.79
C LYS A 274 15.32 -33.38 2.84
N ASP A 275 16.06 -34.43 2.53
CA ASP A 275 17.54 -34.45 2.56
C ASP A 275 18.14 -33.66 1.35
N GLN A 276 17.33 -33.31 0.36
CA GLN A 276 17.72 -32.47 -0.78
C GLN A 276 17.48 -30.98 -0.50
N LEU A 277 16.67 -30.67 0.52
CA LEU A 277 16.35 -29.29 0.90
C LEU A 277 17.52 -28.64 1.67
N PRO A 278 17.69 -27.32 1.59
CA PRO A 278 18.57 -26.58 2.49
C PRO A 278 18.26 -26.85 3.96
N GLU A 279 19.23 -26.55 4.85
CA GLU A 279 19.06 -26.71 6.31
C GLU A 279 17.79 -25.95 6.77
N HIS A 280 16.91 -26.65 7.48
CA HIS A 280 15.66 -26.06 7.95
C HIS A 280 15.19 -26.71 9.25
N GLU A 281 14.37 -25.98 10.01
CA GLU A 281 13.69 -26.48 11.20
C GLU A 281 12.33 -27.04 10.81
N PHE A 282 12.06 -28.31 11.17
CA PHE A 282 10.76 -28.92 10.99
C PHE A 282 9.87 -28.67 12.21
N ILE A 283 8.69 -28.07 11.98
CA ILE A 283 7.75 -27.69 13.04
C ILE A 283 6.39 -28.33 12.76
N GLU A 284 6.00 -29.28 13.61
CA GLU A 284 4.68 -29.90 13.57
C GLU A 284 3.78 -29.35 14.67
N GLU A 285 2.58 -28.87 14.28
CA GLU A 285 1.57 -28.42 15.22
C GLU A 285 0.37 -29.39 15.19
N LYS A 286 0.19 -30.18 16.26
CA LYS A 286 -0.81 -31.26 16.35
C LYS A 286 -2.26 -30.85 16.03
N LYS A 287 -2.59 -29.58 16.04
CA LYS A 287 -3.95 -29.05 15.76
C LYS A 287 -4.09 -28.40 14.38
N LYS A 288 -3.01 -28.29 13.63
CA LYS A 288 -3.05 -27.69 12.28
C LYS A 288 -3.05 -28.74 11.18
N PRO A 289 -3.72 -28.47 10.06
CA PRO A 289 -3.77 -29.40 8.91
C PRO A 289 -2.47 -29.42 8.09
N SER A 290 -1.45 -28.64 8.51
CA SER A 290 -0.17 -28.50 7.84
C SER A 290 0.98 -28.45 8.86
N PHE A 291 2.12 -28.98 8.48
CA PHE A 291 3.40 -28.73 9.14
C PHE A 291 4.13 -27.56 8.48
N THR A 292 5.15 -27.05 9.15
CA THR A 292 5.93 -25.90 8.70
C THR A 292 7.40 -26.26 8.64
N ILE A 293 8.10 -25.87 7.58
CA ILE A 293 9.55 -25.86 7.51
C ILE A 293 10.04 -24.42 7.53
N LYS A 294 11.00 -24.12 8.38
CA LYS A 294 11.51 -22.77 8.64
C LYS A 294 12.97 -22.68 8.24
N PHE A 295 13.30 -21.62 7.51
CA PHE A 295 14.65 -21.34 7.03
C PHE A 295 15.24 -20.12 7.73
N LYS A 296 16.55 -19.99 7.70
CA LYS A 296 17.26 -18.82 8.22
C LYS A 296 17.25 -17.67 7.22
N GLU A 297 17.41 -18.03 5.93
CA GLU A 297 17.54 -17.08 4.83
C GLU A 297 16.49 -17.29 3.75
N LEU A 298 16.13 -16.20 3.08
CA LEU A 298 15.13 -16.22 1.98
C LEU A 298 15.60 -17.11 0.81
N ASP A 299 16.89 -17.07 0.47
CA ASP A 299 17.45 -17.87 -0.62
C ASP A 299 17.37 -19.37 -0.35
N GLU A 300 17.49 -19.78 0.91
CA GLU A 300 17.29 -21.17 1.30
C GLU A 300 15.85 -21.60 1.09
N MET A 301 14.89 -20.75 1.49
CA MET A 301 13.47 -20.98 1.25
C MET A 301 13.16 -21.07 -0.26
N ASN A 302 13.72 -20.17 -1.07
CA ASN A 302 13.49 -20.16 -2.53
C ASN A 302 14.00 -21.47 -3.17
N LYS A 303 15.22 -21.90 -2.84
CA LYS A 303 15.78 -23.20 -3.29
C LYS A 303 14.91 -24.37 -2.85
N ALA A 304 14.42 -24.35 -1.62
CA ALA A 304 13.51 -25.40 -1.12
C ALA A 304 12.19 -25.42 -1.90
N THR A 305 11.61 -24.27 -2.20
CA THR A 305 10.35 -24.20 -2.96
C THR A 305 10.52 -24.69 -4.40
N GLU A 306 11.66 -24.47 -5.03
CA GLU A 306 11.99 -25.04 -6.35
C GLU A 306 12.03 -26.57 -6.30
N ILE A 307 12.73 -27.16 -5.30
CA ILE A 307 12.82 -28.60 -5.12
C ILE A 307 11.44 -29.22 -4.83
N LEU A 308 10.66 -28.58 -3.94
CA LEU A 308 9.30 -29.03 -3.62
C LEU A 308 8.41 -29.02 -4.86
N SER A 309 8.45 -27.94 -5.64
CA SER A 309 7.69 -27.82 -6.89
C SER A 309 8.09 -28.87 -7.93
N ALA A 310 9.39 -29.10 -8.12
CA ALA A 310 9.92 -30.12 -9.04
C ALA A 310 9.45 -31.55 -8.69
N ASN A 311 9.14 -31.79 -7.41
CA ASN A 311 8.63 -33.08 -6.91
C ASN A 311 7.10 -33.10 -6.72
N GLY A 312 6.37 -32.11 -7.24
CA GLY A 312 4.90 -32.04 -7.17
C GLY A 312 4.33 -31.82 -5.76
N ILE A 313 5.17 -31.38 -4.81
CA ILE A 313 4.76 -31.12 -3.42
C ILE A 313 4.19 -29.70 -3.33
N ARG A 314 2.92 -29.59 -3.00
CA ARG A 314 2.22 -28.30 -2.84
C ARG A 314 2.53 -27.68 -1.49
N TYR A 315 2.71 -26.36 -1.50
CA TYR A 315 3.03 -25.60 -0.30
C TYR A 315 2.39 -24.20 -0.33
N ARG A 316 2.51 -23.51 0.78
CA ARG A 316 2.29 -22.07 0.92
C ARG A 316 3.51 -21.46 1.60
N THR A 317 3.95 -20.31 1.15
CA THR A 317 4.97 -19.54 1.87
C THR A 317 4.31 -18.68 2.95
N GLY A 318 5.03 -18.44 4.05
CA GLY A 318 4.66 -17.44 5.02
C GLY A 318 4.90 -16.02 4.49
N LYS A 319 4.42 -15.03 5.23
CA LYS A 319 4.77 -13.63 4.96
C LYS A 319 6.21 -13.40 5.41
N THR A 320 7.05 -12.98 4.47
CA THR A 320 8.44 -12.60 4.75
C THR A 320 8.82 -11.42 3.86
N LEU A 321 9.93 -10.73 4.19
CA LEU A 321 10.43 -9.65 3.37
C LEU A 321 11.05 -10.22 2.09
N VAL A 322 10.66 -9.62 0.97
CA VAL A 322 11.23 -9.87 -0.35
C VAL A 322 11.71 -8.55 -0.95
N PRO A 323 12.65 -8.57 -1.92
CA PRO A 323 13.04 -7.35 -2.62
C PRO A 323 11.81 -6.60 -3.14
N PHE A 324 11.76 -5.29 -2.87
CA PHE A 324 10.60 -4.46 -3.21
C PHE A 324 10.80 -3.81 -4.58
N ARG A 325 9.97 -4.20 -5.53
CA ARG A 325 10.06 -3.71 -6.90
C ARG A 325 9.78 -2.22 -6.99
N LEU A 326 10.67 -1.46 -7.65
CA LEU A 326 10.51 -0.02 -7.86
C LEU A 326 10.14 0.35 -9.29
N THR A 327 10.60 -0.41 -10.29
CA THR A 327 10.38 -0.07 -11.70
C THR A 327 9.61 -1.16 -12.45
N GLY A 328 9.11 -0.79 -13.61
CA GLY A 328 8.40 -1.68 -14.52
C GLY A 328 8.48 -1.19 -15.96
N ASN A 329 8.09 -2.06 -16.87
CA ASN A 329 8.04 -1.82 -18.31
C ASN A 329 6.58 -1.53 -18.69
N ILE A 330 6.04 -0.40 -18.22
CA ILE A 330 4.67 0.04 -18.47
C ILE A 330 4.67 1.41 -19.14
N GLU A 331 3.72 1.64 -20.02
CA GLU A 331 3.63 2.90 -20.78
C GLU A 331 3.08 4.06 -19.95
N TRP A 332 2.15 3.76 -19.04
CA TRP A 332 1.45 4.75 -18.21
C TRP A 332 1.98 4.71 -16.77
N GLY A 333 2.93 5.61 -16.46
CA GLY A 333 3.59 5.69 -15.15
C GLY A 333 4.53 6.88 -15.06
N VAL A 334 5.05 7.15 -13.87
CA VAL A 334 6.10 8.14 -13.65
C VAL A 334 7.40 7.65 -14.33
N PRO A 335 8.06 8.46 -15.16
CA PRO A 335 9.35 8.07 -15.73
C PRO A 335 10.38 7.79 -14.63
N ALA A 336 11.03 6.63 -14.69
CA ALA A 336 12.15 6.31 -13.80
C ALA A 336 13.44 6.99 -14.30
N PRO A 337 14.34 7.43 -13.40
CA PRO A 337 15.65 7.87 -13.81
C PRO A 337 16.46 6.70 -14.41
N VAL A 338 17.17 6.95 -15.49
CA VAL A 338 18.19 6.02 -16.00
C VAL A 338 19.39 6.07 -15.05
N LEU A 339 19.76 4.93 -14.47
CA LEU A 339 20.79 4.82 -13.43
C LEU A 339 22.12 4.25 -14.01
N GLU A 340 22.05 3.22 -14.86
CA GLU A 340 23.21 2.49 -15.39
C GLU A 340 23.18 2.31 -16.92
N GLY A 341 22.46 3.18 -17.64
CA GLY A 341 22.37 3.10 -19.10
C GLY A 341 21.40 2.05 -19.64
N GLU A 342 20.47 1.57 -18.78
CA GLU A 342 19.35 0.73 -19.17
C GLU A 342 18.37 1.47 -20.07
N ASP A 343 17.50 0.72 -20.75
CA ASP A 343 16.37 1.29 -21.46
C ASP A 343 15.44 2.05 -20.49
N PRO A 344 14.75 3.11 -20.95
CA PRO A 344 13.84 3.86 -20.13
C PRO A 344 12.78 2.97 -19.47
N LEU A 345 12.70 3.03 -18.14
CA LEU A 345 11.72 2.33 -17.32
C LEU A 345 10.70 3.33 -16.75
N THR A 346 9.60 2.82 -16.24
CA THR A 346 8.63 3.58 -15.44
C THR A 346 8.70 3.14 -13.99
N ILE A 347 8.39 4.04 -13.08
CA ILE A 347 8.24 3.68 -11.67
C ILE A 347 6.92 2.92 -11.52
N TRP A 348 6.96 1.83 -10.78
CA TRP A 348 5.74 1.08 -10.44
C TRP A 348 4.85 1.91 -9.52
N VAL A 349 3.56 1.81 -9.68
CA VAL A 349 2.57 2.68 -8.99
C VAL A 349 2.66 2.61 -7.46
N TRP A 350 2.91 1.46 -6.88
CA TRP A 350 2.95 1.31 -5.42
C TRP A 350 4.09 2.11 -4.76
N PRO A 351 5.36 2.00 -5.19
CA PRO A 351 6.41 2.82 -4.58
C PRO A 351 6.17 4.32 -4.75
N GLU A 352 5.78 4.80 -5.94
CA GLU A 352 5.66 6.24 -6.17
C GLU A 352 4.58 6.89 -5.32
N SER A 353 3.49 6.18 -5.07
CA SER A 353 2.41 6.66 -4.21
C SER A 353 2.83 6.84 -2.74
N LEU A 354 3.89 6.15 -2.28
CA LEU A 354 4.38 6.28 -0.91
C LEU A 354 5.07 7.62 -0.65
N TRP A 355 5.77 8.18 -1.63
CA TRP A 355 6.39 9.50 -1.50
C TRP A 355 5.61 10.65 -2.18
N ALA A 356 4.50 10.35 -2.88
CA ALA A 356 3.64 11.38 -3.46
C ALA A 356 3.17 12.44 -2.44
N PRO A 357 2.90 12.13 -1.16
CA PRO A 357 2.57 13.14 -0.16
C PRO A 357 3.64 14.21 0.05
N ILE A 358 4.93 13.90 -0.17
CA ILE A 358 6.01 14.89 -0.15
C ILE A 358 5.81 15.89 -1.30
N SER A 359 5.50 15.38 -2.49
CA SER A 359 5.23 16.20 -3.68
C SER A 359 4.01 17.09 -3.47
N PHE A 360 2.95 16.56 -2.87
CA PHE A 360 1.74 17.32 -2.56
C PHE A 360 1.99 18.37 -1.46
N THR A 361 2.89 18.09 -0.51
CA THR A 361 3.31 19.09 0.48
C THR A 361 4.00 20.27 -0.21
N GLN A 362 4.93 20.03 -1.13
CA GLN A 362 5.57 21.08 -1.92
C GLN A 362 4.56 21.89 -2.74
N ALA A 363 3.62 21.21 -3.40
CA ALA A 363 2.57 21.88 -4.17
C ALA A 363 1.63 22.71 -3.28
N ALA A 364 1.28 22.22 -2.09
CA ALA A 364 0.47 22.96 -1.12
C ALA A 364 1.17 24.23 -0.65
N LEU A 365 2.46 24.16 -0.34
CA LEU A 365 3.29 25.31 0.04
C LEU A 365 3.35 26.33 -1.10
N GLU A 366 3.59 25.89 -2.34
CA GLU A 366 3.60 26.75 -3.52
C GLU A 366 2.25 27.47 -3.72
N GLN A 367 1.12 26.77 -3.57
CA GLN A 367 -0.22 27.38 -3.64
C GLN A 367 -0.48 28.42 -2.54
N GLN A 368 0.15 28.26 -1.38
CA GLN A 368 0.08 29.22 -0.27
C GLN A 368 1.04 30.40 -0.45
N GLY A 369 1.79 30.47 -1.54
CA GLY A 369 2.83 31.48 -1.77
C GLY A 369 4.07 31.33 -0.88
N ARG A 370 4.27 30.13 -0.31
CA ARG A 370 5.43 29.75 0.51
C ARG A 370 6.52 29.13 -0.34
N ASN A 371 7.74 29.06 0.20
CA ASN A 371 8.82 28.34 -0.47
C ASN A 371 8.54 26.82 -0.46
N PRO A 372 8.48 26.15 -1.62
CA PRO A 372 8.30 24.70 -1.68
C PRO A 372 9.34 23.92 -0.87
N ASP A 373 10.57 24.42 -0.73
CA ASP A 373 11.64 23.77 0.05
C ASP A 373 11.36 23.69 1.55
N GLU A 374 10.39 24.48 2.07
CA GLU A 374 9.90 24.35 3.44
C GLU A 374 9.27 22.97 3.74
N TRP A 375 9.05 22.14 2.72
CA TRP A 375 8.60 20.76 2.94
C TRP A 375 9.51 19.99 3.91
N LYS A 376 10.82 20.34 3.94
CA LYS A 376 11.80 19.73 4.84
C LYS A 376 11.54 20.07 6.30
N ASP A 377 11.00 21.25 6.58
CA ASP A 377 10.64 21.66 7.94
C ASP A 377 9.51 20.79 8.53
N PHE A 378 8.77 20.09 7.69
CA PHE A 378 7.69 19.19 8.07
C PHE A 378 8.10 17.70 8.02
N TRP A 379 8.88 17.29 7.02
CA TRP A 379 9.25 15.91 6.81
C TRP A 379 10.62 15.52 7.37
N CYS A 380 11.49 16.49 7.57
CA CYS A 380 12.87 16.27 8.00
C CYS A 380 13.20 16.88 9.37
N SER A 381 12.21 17.37 10.11
CA SER A 381 12.42 17.98 11.43
C SER A 381 11.85 17.12 12.55
N LYS A 382 12.60 17.01 13.65
CA LYS A 382 12.14 16.37 14.90
C LYS A 382 11.05 17.16 15.61
N ASP A 383 10.89 18.43 15.28
CA ASP A 383 9.82 19.30 15.77
C ASP A 383 8.49 19.13 15.05
N ALA A 384 8.48 18.30 13.99
CA ALA A 384 7.31 18.03 13.17
C ALA A 384 6.91 16.54 13.22
N ASN A 385 5.63 16.26 13.02
CA ASN A 385 5.14 14.91 12.85
C ASN A 385 4.34 14.77 11.54
N VAL A 386 4.52 13.66 10.86
CA VAL A 386 3.72 13.25 9.72
C VAL A 386 2.77 12.15 10.16
N TYR A 387 1.47 12.36 10.01
CA TYR A 387 0.42 11.40 10.36
C TYR A 387 -0.23 10.89 9.07
N GLN A 388 -0.09 9.60 8.79
CA GLN A 388 -0.61 8.97 7.58
C GLN A 388 -1.86 8.15 7.89
N PHE A 389 -3.02 8.63 7.43
CA PHE A 389 -4.31 7.94 7.56
C PHE A 389 -4.53 7.00 6.38
N ILE A 390 -4.61 5.69 6.66
CA ILE A 390 -4.69 4.63 5.67
C ILE A 390 -5.70 3.54 6.07
N GLY A 391 -6.10 2.72 5.10
CA GLY A 391 -6.77 1.45 5.38
C GLY A 391 -5.78 0.38 5.86
N ALA A 392 -6.25 -0.56 6.67
CA ALA A 392 -5.42 -1.63 7.25
C ALA A 392 -4.72 -2.50 6.18
N ASP A 393 -5.30 -2.63 5.01
CA ASP A 393 -4.74 -3.38 3.87
C ASP A 393 -3.49 -2.72 3.25
N ASN A 394 -3.22 -1.46 3.58
CA ASN A 394 -2.05 -0.73 3.09
C ASN A 394 -0.87 -0.72 4.09
N ILE A 395 -1.02 -1.34 5.28
CA ILE A 395 0.02 -1.31 6.32
C ILE A 395 1.36 -1.89 5.82
N TYR A 396 1.36 -2.90 4.95
CA TYR A 396 2.60 -3.42 4.37
C TYR A 396 3.37 -2.34 3.61
N PHE A 397 2.70 -1.59 2.75
CA PHE A 397 3.34 -0.57 1.93
C PHE A 397 3.85 0.59 2.78
N TYR A 398 3.00 1.15 3.64
CA TYR A 398 3.34 2.31 4.47
C TYR A 398 4.17 1.94 5.70
N GLY A 399 3.94 0.79 6.34
CA GLY A 399 4.60 0.40 7.58
C GLY A 399 5.89 -0.41 7.42
N VAL A 400 6.09 -1.01 6.24
CA VAL A 400 7.27 -1.83 5.96
C VAL A 400 8.11 -1.20 4.85
N ALA A 401 7.57 -1.11 3.63
CA ALA A 401 8.33 -0.65 2.46
C ALA A 401 8.70 0.84 2.56
N GLU A 402 7.75 1.73 2.86
CA GLU A 402 8.03 3.16 3.01
C GLU A 402 9.01 3.43 4.14
N MET A 403 8.79 2.82 5.32
CA MET A 403 9.68 3.03 6.48
C MET A 403 11.11 2.64 6.15
N ALA A 404 11.31 1.48 5.49
CA ALA A 404 12.63 1.04 5.08
C ALA A 404 13.27 1.98 4.04
N MET A 405 12.50 2.40 3.02
CA MET A 405 12.99 3.34 2.01
C MET A 405 13.33 4.71 2.62
N PHE A 406 12.52 5.22 3.55
CA PHE A 406 12.80 6.49 4.23
C PHE A 406 14.07 6.40 5.07
N MET A 407 14.30 5.29 5.79
CA MET A 407 15.58 5.04 6.46
C MET A 407 16.75 5.02 5.46
N GLY A 408 16.54 4.47 4.26
CA GLY A 408 17.54 4.35 3.20
C GLY A 408 17.90 5.66 2.50
N LEU A 409 17.10 6.73 2.67
CA LEU A 409 17.44 8.06 2.13
C LEU A 409 18.64 8.69 2.83
N LYS A 410 18.90 8.31 4.08
CA LYS A 410 20.03 8.81 4.84
C LYS A 410 21.35 8.21 4.32
N GLU A 411 22.36 9.06 4.10
CA GLU A 411 23.71 8.60 3.78
C GLU A 411 24.39 7.95 5.00
N GLY A 412 25.04 6.81 4.77
CA GLY A 412 25.75 6.04 5.81
C GLY A 412 24.83 5.10 6.60
N GLU A 413 25.07 4.94 7.90
CA GLU A 413 24.33 3.96 8.71
C GLU A 413 22.87 4.32 8.88
N ASN A 414 21.99 3.39 8.54
CA ASN A 414 20.54 3.54 8.65
C ASN A 414 20.10 3.43 10.11
N THR A 415 19.04 4.17 10.46
CA THR A 415 18.53 4.24 11.85
C THR A 415 17.02 4.39 11.88
N ILE A 416 16.39 3.88 12.94
CA ILE A 416 14.97 4.09 13.25
C ILE A 416 14.70 5.45 13.93
N ASP A 417 15.74 6.23 14.19
CA ASP A 417 15.64 7.57 14.78
C ASP A 417 16.54 8.54 13.99
N PRO A 418 16.12 8.92 12.77
CA PRO A 418 16.91 9.82 11.93
C PRO A 418 17.23 11.15 12.64
N PRO A 419 18.43 11.69 12.46
CA PRO A 419 18.79 12.98 13.04
C PRO A 419 17.98 14.14 12.43
N GLU A 420 18.05 15.31 13.06
CA GLU A 420 17.46 16.55 12.51
C GLU A 420 18.02 16.84 11.11
N GLY A 421 17.14 17.24 10.20
CA GLY A 421 17.46 17.50 8.80
C GLY A 421 17.35 16.29 7.87
N GLU A 422 17.23 15.07 8.41
CA GLU A 422 17.01 13.86 7.66
C GLU A 422 15.52 13.45 7.68
N MET A 423 15.09 12.65 6.70
CA MET A 423 13.71 12.17 6.58
C MET A 423 13.25 11.49 7.86
N GLN A 424 12.22 12.02 8.51
CA GLN A 424 11.64 11.43 9.72
C GLN A 424 10.62 10.35 9.34
N LEU A 425 10.46 9.35 10.22
CA LEU A 425 9.52 8.26 9.98
C LEU A 425 8.09 8.69 10.34
N PRO A 426 7.11 8.52 9.44
CA PRO A 426 5.72 8.85 9.68
C PRO A 426 5.06 8.01 10.79
N ILE A 427 4.00 8.55 11.36
CA ILE A 427 3.11 7.87 12.32
C ILE A 427 1.90 7.33 11.56
N LEU A 428 1.72 6.01 11.55
CA LEU A 428 0.62 5.39 10.84
C LEU A 428 -0.68 5.40 11.67
N CYS A 429 -1.73 5.92 11.05
CA CYS A 429 -3.08 5.96 11.58
C CYS A 429 -3.98 5.02 10.76
N ALA A 430 -3.77 3.70 10.90
CA ALA A 430 -4.52 2.72 10.13
C ALA A 430 -5.91 2.45 10.73
N ASN A 431 -6.93 2.41 9.89
CA ASN A 431 -8.28 2.01 10.23
C ASN A 431 -8.62 0.64 9.62
N ASN A 432 -9.40 -0.15 10.35
CA ASN A 432 -10.08 -1.32 9.81
C ASN A 432 -11.13 -0.90 8.77
N HIS A 433 -11.68 -1.87 8.04
CA HIS A 433 -12.59 -1.61 6.93
C HIS A 433 -14.02 -1.32 7.38
N ILE A 434 -14.68 -0.43 6.65
CA ILE A 434 -16.13 -0.38 6.64
C ILE A 434 -16.61 -1.45 5.65
N LEU A 435 -17.43 -2.37 6.14
CA LEU A 435 -17.99 -3.47 5.35
C LEU A 435 -19.34 -3.06 4.76
N PHE A 436 -19.69 -3.62 3.61
CA PHE A 436 -21.04 -3.54 3.03
C PHE A 436 -21.56 -4.95 2.86
N LEU A 437 -22.74 -5.25 3.43
CA LEU A 437 -23.30 -6.60 3.50
C LEU A 437 -22.26 -7.62 4.04
N ASP A 438 -21.61 -7.24 5.14
CA ASP A 438 -20.58 -8.02 5.85
C ASP A 438 -19.35 -8.39 5.00
N LYS A 439 -19.19 -7.77 3.83
CA LYS A 439 -18.02 -7.92 2.96
C LYS A 439 -17.27 -6.60 2.83
N LYS A 440 -15.98 -6.67 2.57
CA LYS A 440 -15.17 -5.48 2.25
C LYS A 440 -15.83 -4.74 1.10
N ALA A 441 -16.11 -3.44 1.29
CA ALA A 441 -16.58 -2.57 0.23
C ALA A 441 -15.54 -2.52 -0.88
N SER A 442 -15.85 -3.11 -2.03
CA SER A 442 -14.98 -3.17 -3.19
C SER A 442 -15.77 -2.83 -4.44
N SER A 443 -15.26 -1.89 -5.21
CA SER A 443 -15.87 -1.49 -6.47
C SER A 443 -15.71 -2.55 -7.59
N SER A 444 -14.87 -3.57 -7.38
CA SER A 444 -14.70 -4.70 -8.29
C SER A 444 -15.53 -5.94 -7.89
N GLY A 445 -16.20 -5.93 -6.73
CA GLY A 445 -17.06 -7.01 -6.27
C GLY A 445 -18.38 -7.12 -7.06
N ALA A 446 -19.04 -8.28 -6.98
CA ALA A 446 -20.35 -8.52 -7.61
C ALA A 446 -21.45 -7.58 -7.05
N ILE A 447 -21.36 -7.23 -5.77
CA ILE A 447 -22.24 -6.25 -5.12
C ILE A 447 -21.43 -4.97 -4.93
N LYS A 448 -21.83 -3.92 -5.65
CA LYS A 448 -21.18 -2.60 -5.58
C LYS A 448 -21.67 -1.84 -4.35
N PRO A 449 -20.79 -1.30 -3.51
CA PRO A 449 -21.19 -0.39 -2.44
C PRO A 449 -21.71 0.91 -3.01
N PRO A 450 -22.61 1.62 -2.31
CA PRO A 450 -23.00 2.98 -2.68
C PRO A 450 -21.77 3.88 -2.84
N MET A 451 -21.78 4.75 -3.85
CA MET A 451 -20.79 5.80 -3.94
C MET A 451 -21.03 6.82 -2.82
N ALA A 452 -19.95 7.42 -2.34
CA ALA A 452 -20.07 8.40 -1.26
C ALA A 452 -20.95 9.59 -1.64
N ALA A 453 -20.91 10.04 -2.90
CA ALA A 453 -21.75 11.11 -3.41
C ALA A 453 -23.25 10.75 -3.37
N ASP A 454 -23.61 9.47 -3.67
CA ASP A 454 -25.02 9.05 -3.71
C ASP A 454 -25.67 9.06 -2.32
N LEU A 455 -24.88 8.92 -1.26
CA LEU A 455 -25.37 8.98 0.12
C LEU A 455 -25.83 10.40 0.52
N LEU A 456 -25.29 11.43 -0.12
CA LEU A 456 -25.64 12.83 0.14
C LEU A 456 -27.03 13.20 -0.36
N ASP A 457 -27.65 12.38 -1.20
CA ASP A 457 -29.06 12.52 -1.60
C ASP A 457 -30.02 12.19 -0.42
N PHE A 458 -29.55 11.47 0.59
CA PHE A 458 -30.36 10.97 1.71
C PHE A 458 -29.91 11.47 3.08
N TYR A 459 -28.64 11.88 3.23
CA TYR A 459 -28.03 12.25 4.49
C TYR A 459 -27.22 13.53 4.34
N THR A 460 -27.14 14.34 5.38
CA THR A 460 -26.20 15.47 5.36
C THR A 460 -24.77 15.00 5.58
N PRO A 461 -23.77 15.77 5.13
CA PRO A 461 -22.35 15.46 5.38
C PRO A 461 -22.05 15.26 6.85
N GLU A 462 -22.63 16.10 7.74
CA GLU A 462 -22.42 16.03 9.17
C GLU A 462 -22.95 14.73 9.78
N GLN A 463 -24.14 14.29 9.34
CA GLN A 463 -24.73 13.01 9.80
C GLN A 463 -23.80 11.84 9.44
N LEU A 464 -23.31 11.79 8.19
CA LEU A 464 -22.44 10.74 7.72
C LEU A 464 -21.07 10.79 8.44
N ARG A 465 -20.48 11.97 8.56
CA ARG A 465 -19.21 12.16 9.27
C ARG A 465 -19.31 11.70 10.71
N MET A 466 -20.36 12.13 11.44
CA MET A 466 -20.58 11.73 12.82
C MET A 466 -20.77 10.21 12.95
N HIS A 467 -21.53 9.62 12.05
CA HIS A 467 -21.75 8.18 12.01
C HIS A 467 -20.43 7.43 11.79
N PHE A 468 -19.62 7.80 10.79
CA PHE A 468 -18.36 7.15 10.50
C PHE A 468 -17.37 7.23 11.66
N LEU A 469 -17.29 8.36 12.35
CA LEU A 469 -16.44 8.51 13.55
C LEU A 469 -16.89 7.60 14.68
N GLY A 470 -18.20 7.35 14.81
CA GLY A 470 -18.78 6.48 15.83
C GLY A 470 -18.58 4.97 15.58
N LEU A 471 -18.14 4.54 14.38
CA LEU A 471 -18.02 3.11 14.05
C LEU A 471 -16.90 2.37 14.81
N GLY A 472 -15.93 3.08 15.38
CA GLY A 472 -14.85 2.45 16.15
C GLY A 472 -13.85 1.66 15.27
N LEU A 473 -13.59 2.10 14.05
CA LEU A 473 -12.73 1.43 13.06
C LEU A 473 -11.28 1.23 13.51
N GLY A 474 -10.86 1.90 14.57
CA GLY A 474 -9.56 1.66 15.20
C GLY A 474 -9.41 0.29 15.84
N GLN A 475 -10.52 -0.38 16.15
CA GLN A 475 -10.53 -1.67 16.86
C GLN A 475 -10.93 -2.84 15.97
N ARG A 476 -11.91 -2.67 15.09
CA ARG A 476 -12.44 -3.73 14.22
C ARG A 476 -13.09 -3.18 12.96
N SER A 477 -13.26 -4.05 11.95
CA SER A 477 -14.13 -3.78 10.81
C SER A 477 -15.59 -3.80 11.24
N VAL A 478 -16.41 -2.89 10.68
CA VAL A 478 -17.82 -2.71 11.04
C VAL A 478 -18.66 -2.61 9.78
N SER A 479 -19.80 -3.28 9.78
CA SER A 479 -20.78 -3.20 8.69
C SER A 479 -21.50 -1.86 8.70
N PHE A 480 -21.66 -1.27 7.51
CA PHE A 480 -22.46 -0.08 7.26
C PHE A 480 -23.45 -0.38 6.15
N MET A 481 -24.73 -0.32 6.51
CA MET A 481 -25.85 -0.61 5.60
C MET A 481 -26.82 0.57 5.60
N PRO A 482 -26.54 1.63 4.84
CA PRO A 482 -27.38 2.82 4.81
C PRO A 482 -28.68 2.56 4.03
N LYS A 483 -29.79 3.15 4.47
CA LYS A 483 -31.01 3.20 3.68
C LYS A 483 -30.80 4.19 2.51
N PRO A 484 -31.40 3.97 1.34
CA PRO A 484 -32.30 2.86 0.96
C PRO A 484 -31.58 1.58 0.52
N TYR A 485 -30.26 1.49 0.67
CA TYR A 485 -29.42 0.38 0.18
C TYR A 485 -29.46 -0.84 1.10
N ASN A 486 -30.15 -0.75 2.23
CA ASN A 486 -30.36 -1.89 3.13
C ASN A 486 -31.44 -2.80 2.50
N PRO A 487 -31.15 -4.10 2.19
CA PRO A 487 -32.13 -5.03 1.65
C PRO A 487 -33.27 -5.37 2.59
#